data_cb5a310b309dab7dd8747f22f5bf03d7
#
_entry.id   cb5a310b309dab7dd8747f22f5bf03d7
#
_cell.length_a   1.000
_cell.length_b   1.000
_cell.length_c   1.000
_cell.angle_alpha   90.00
_cell.angle_beta   90.00
_cell.angle_gamma   90.00
#
_symmetry.space_group_name_H-M   'P 1'
#
loop_
_entity.id
_entity.type
_entity.pdbx_description
1 polymer ?
#
loop_
_entity_poly.entity_id
_entity_poly.type
_entity_poly.pdbx_seq_one_letter_code
_entity_poly.pdbx_strand_id
1 'polypeptide(L)'
;MKLLPTGIENFKTMIDKSAYYVDKTNFIEDVLNEQVVSYTRPRRFGKTLNMSMLYYFFSIKEKENAYLFDGLNISKNKDALKVQNKYPTIFISLKEMKSLTFDAQISSFSNVIYELLEKNLEILSSDQLSDTTKDILNKLHNRSSSAEDLKISLRVITNALYTYYQQKVIVLIDEYDVPLQAAYQNNYYEEMVEFLRSVFSSALKTNDALEKGVMTGCLRISKESIFTGLNNFTAYSVLNNISSEFFGFTELEVKQLLKDYNLSEKMDEVKEWYDGYQFGNKEIYNPWSTLMYVKNITQDVSFKPISFWANTSGNDLVVKYIQNGDKKLRKEFDVLMSGQSLIKYIKPELTYREMDNINNIYSFLLLTGYLKVIKDRGENQYELVIPNKEVYEIYKQSFMSYFEDYTTSRKGELYQELVDGDAKKVNLLLNDILLRSISYFDNQESFYHGFLVGLLNDYEVVSNRESGNGRFDVCVLPENILGTVVLIECKHSISEDDLIDDAKEGARQIVEKKYLEEHRFKKYENAVGYGISFYKKQCYVVKVEYDSKM
;
A
#
# COMPACT_ATOMS: atom_id res chain seq x y z
N MET A 1 26.88 12.57 -14.18
CA MET A 1 26.03 11.89 -13.17
C MET A 1 25.69 10.49 -13.68
N LYS A 2 25.62 9.49 -12.79
CA LYS A 2 25.19 8.14 -13.16
C LYS A 2 23.68 8.14 -13.48
N LEU A 3 23.23 7.17 -14.28
CA LEU A 3 21.80 6.96 -14.55
C LEU A 3 21.07 6.56 -13.26
N LEU A 4 19.99 7.25 -12.89
CA LEU A 4 19.12 6.83 -11.78
C LEU A 4 18.27 5.63 -12.21
N PRO A 5 18.31 4.51 -11.46
CA PRO A 5 17.74 3.23 -11.89
C PRO A 5 16.24 3.09 -11.63
N THR A 6 15.46 4.10 -12.02
CA THR A 6 14.01 4.04 -11.86
C THR A 6 13.42 2.94 -12.76
N GLY A 7 12.94 1.83 -12.16
CA GLY A 7 12.34 0.70 -12.87
C GLY A 7 13.33 -0.38 -13.34
N ILE A 8 14.61 -0.34 -12.95
CA ILE A 8 15.57 -1.42 -13.22
C ILE A 8 15.48 -2.46 -12.10
N GLU A 9 15.00 -3.66 -12.44
CA GLU A 9 14.83 -4.80 -11.52
C GLU A 9 15.85 -5.91 -11.78
N ASN A 10 16.62 -5.84 -12.88
CA ASN A 10 17.62 -6.82 -13.25
C ASN A 10 19.02 -6.33 -12.89
N PHE A 11 19.76 -7.13 -12.12
CA PHE A 11 21.10 -6.76 -11.62
C PHE A 11 22.13 -6.55 -12.72
N LYS A 12 22.14 -7.42 -13.74
CA LYS A 12 23.04 -7.26 -14.90
C LYS A 12 22.77 -5.94 -15.61
N THR A 13 21.52 -5.64 -15.87
CA THR A 13 21.12 -4.37 -16.50
C THR A 13 21.56 -3.17 -15.66
N MET A 14 21.48 -3.28 -14.32
CA MET A 14 21.92 -2.26 -13.38
C MET A 14 23.40 -1.93 -13.53
N ILE A 15 24.23 -2.96 -13.57
CA ILE A 15 25.70 -2.83 -13.63
C ILE A 15 26.14 -2.44 -15.05
N ASP A 16 25.66 -3.11 -16.10
CA ASP A 16 26.05 -2.87 -17.50
C ASP A 16 25.73 -1.44 -17.96
N LYS A 17 24.62 -0.87 -17.48
CA LYS A 17 24.26 0.53 -17.75
C LYS A 17 25.02 1.52 -16.86
N SER A 18 25.91 1.06 -16.00
CA SER A 18 26.59 1.91 -14.99
C SER A 18 25.59 2.78 -14.21
N ALA A 19 24.40 2.22 -13.92
CA ALA A 19 23.37 2.92 -13.15
C ALA A 19 23.84 3.15 -11.70
N TYR A 20 23.17 4.05 -10.98
CA TYR A 20 23.48 4.32 -9.59
C TYR A 20 23.04 3.13 -8.72
N TYR A 21 23.96 2.24 -8.45
CA TYR A 21 23.71 1.07 -7.60
C TYR A 21 24.23 1.33 -6.18
N VAL A 22 23.33 1.19 -5.20
CA VAL A 22 23.70 1.11 -3.78
C VAL A 22 24.06 -0.34 -3.48
N ASP A 23 25.31 -0.58 -3.13
CA ASP A 23 25.85 -1.91 -3.01
C ASP A 23 25.25 -2.70 -1.83
N LYS A 24 24.41 -3.68 -2.16
CA LYS A 24 23.76 -4.62 -1.23
C LYS A 24 24.32 -6.04 -1.35
N THR A 25 25.48 -6.22 -1.99
CA THR A 25 26.00 -7.56 -2.31
C THR A 25 26.37 -8.39 -1.07
N ASN A 26 26.60 -7.78 0.09
CA ASN A 26 26.77 -8.52 1.36
C ASN A 26 25.52 -9.30 1.79
N PHE A 27 24.35 -9.04 1.20
CA PHE A 27 23.16 -9.89 1.37
C PHE A 27 23.42 -11.36 1.00
N ILE A 28 24.36 -11.60 0.08
CA ILE A 28 24.79 -12.96 -0.30
C ILE A 28 25.35 -13.72 0.91
N GLU A 29 26.05 -13.05 1.82
CA GLU A 29 26.60 -13.67 3.02
C GLU A 29 25.50 -14.17 3.96
N ASP A 30 24.43 -13.36 4.15
CA ASP A 30 23.29 -13.76 4.96
C ASP A 30 22.58 -14.98 4.34
N VAL A 31 22.40 -14.97 3.00
CA VAL A 31 21.80 -16.10 2.28
C VAL A 31 22.67 -17.37 2.39
N LEU A 32 23.98 -17.25 2.40
CA LEU A 32 24.88 -18.40 2.54
C LEU A 32 24.71 -19.12 3.89
N ASN A 33 24.28 -18.44 4.93
CA ASN A 33 24.07 -19.00 6.26
C ASN A 33 22.73 -19.75 6.42
N GLU A 34 21.83 -19.64 5.45
CA GLU A 34 20.49 -20.23 5.49
C GLU A 34 20.33 -21.37 4.49
N GLN A 35 19.51 -22.37 4.82
CA GLN A 35 19.18 -23.45 3.88
C GLN A 35 17.91 -23.11 3.08
N VAL A 36 16.83 -22.79 3.77
CA VAL A 36 15.59 -22.32 3.15
C VAL A 36 15.11 -21.09 3.91
N VAL A 37 15.01 -19.97 3.23
CA VAL A 37 14.72 -18.67 3.84
C VAL A 37 13.72 -17.87 3.03
N SER A 38 12.86 -17.13 3.74
CA SER A 38 11.97 -16.13 3.15
C SER A 38 12.26 -14.75 3.74
N TYR A 39 12.34 -13.77 2.86
CA TYR A 39 12.45 -12.35 3.25
C TYR A 39 11.17 -11.63 2.86
N THR A 40 10.40 -11.17 3.85
CA THR A 40 9.21 -10.37 3.61
C THR A 40 9.49 -8.91 3.89
N ARG A 41 9.27 -8.07 2.88
CA ARG A 41 9.49 -6.63 2.91
C ARG A 41 8.39 -5.92 2.12
N PRO A 42 8.07 -4.68 2.45
CA PRO A 42 7.09 -3.91 1.70
C PRO A 42 7.43 -3.84 0.21
N ARG A 43 6.48 -3.43 -0.61
CA ARG A 43 6.71 -3.23 -2.05
C ARG A 43 7.70 -2.10 -2.29
N ARG A 44 8.46 -2.18 -3.41
CA ARG A 44 9.45 -1.17 -3.83
C ARG A 44 10.72 -1.07 -2.97
N PHE A 45 11.01 -2.07 -2.14
CA PHE A 45 12.22 -2.14 -1.32
C PHE A 45 13.35 -3.00 -1.92
N GLY A 46 13.36 -3.23 -3.24
CA GLY A 46 14.48 -3.87 -3.94
C GLY A 46 14.50 -5.40 -3.89
N LYS A 47 13.39 -6.08 -3.51
CA LYS A 47 13.31 -7.55 -3.43
C LYS A 47 13.74 -8.22 -4.73
N THR A 48 13.11 -7.88 -5.84
CA THR A 48 13.38 -8.47 -7.17
C THR A 48 14.82 -8.21 -7.64
N LEU A 49 15.37 -7.02 -7.37
CA LEU A 49 16.77 -6.70 -7.69
C LEU A 49 17.75 -7.59 -6.92
N ASN A 50 17.50 -7.81 -5.62
CA ASN A 50 18.31 -8.71 -4.81
C ASN A 50 18.17 -10.17 -5.27
N MET A 51 16.99 -10.62 -5.65
CA MET A 51 16.80 -11.97 -6.22
C MET A 51 17.54 -12.13 -7.55
N SER A 52 17.49 -11.11 -8.41
CA SER A 52 18.28 -11.08 -9.66
C SER A 52 19.79 -11.11 -9.37
N MET A 53 20.26 -10.36 -8.37
CA MET A 53 21.67 -10.38 -7.93
C MET A 53 22.09 -11.79 -7.48
N LEU A 54 21.28 -12.46 -6.65
CA LEU A 54 21.55 -13.84 -6.22
C LEU A 54 21.61 -14.80 -7.41
N TYR A 55 20.72 -14.64 -8.40
CA TYR A 55 20.74 -15.45 -9.61
C TYR A 55 22.08 -15.32 -10.36
N TYR A 56 22.52 -14.10 -10.65
CA TYR A 56 23.79 -13.87 -11.34
C TYR A 56 24.99 -14.32 -10.52
N PHE A 57 24.92 -14.27 -9.19
CA PHE A 57 26.01 -14.72 -8.33
C PHE A 57 26.13 -16.24 -8.30
N PHE A 58 25.03 -16.98 -8.13
CA PHE A 58 25.09 -18.43 -7.94
C PHE A 58 25.07 -19.23 -9.22
N SER A 59 24.39 -18.73 -10.27
CA SER A 59 24.09 -19.52 -11.47
C SER A 59 25.33 -19.96 -12.24
N ILE A 60 25.46 -21.26 -12.42
CA ILE A 60 26.52 -21.87 -13.23
C ILE A 60 26.48 -21.44 -14.71
N LYS A 61 25.33 -20.98 -15.19
CA LYS A 61 25.14 -20.47 -16.55
C LYS A 61 25.64 -19.03 -16.73
N GLU A 62 25.86 -18.32 -15.63
CA GLU A 62 26.23 -16.91 -15.62
C GLU A 62 27.72 -16.67 -15.38
N LYS A 63 28.57 -17.66 -15.66
CA LYS A 63 30.04 -17.57 -15.46
C LYS A 63 30.66 -16.39 -16.21
N GLU A 64 30.18 -16.08 -17.41
CA GLU A 64 30.67 -14.95 -18.20
C GLU A 64 30.28 -13.60 -17.59
N ASN A 65 29.29 -13.59 -16.70
CA ASN A 65 28.79 -12.43 -15.98
C ASN A 65 29.38 -12.29 -14.56
N ALA A 66 30.41 -13.05 -14.21
CA ALA A 66 31.10 -12.97 -12.91
C ALA A 66 31.63 -11.55 -12.61
N TYR A 67 32.01 -10.80 -13.64
CA TYR A 67 32.52 -9.43 -13.58
C TYR A 67 31.51 -8.44 -12.94
N LEU A 68 30.22 -8.78 -12.92
CA LEU A 68 29.16 -7.93 -12.33
C LEU A 68 29.42 -7.62 -10.85
N PHE A 69 30.23 -8.44 -10.20
CA PHE A 69 30.56 -8.31 -8.77
C PHE A 69 31.93 -7.67 -8.53
N ASP A 70 32.69 -7.35 -9.57
CA ASP A 70 34.01 -6.75 -9.45
C ASP A 70 33.96 -5.38 -8.78
N GLY A 71 34.78 -5.20 -7.74
CA GLY A 71 34.81 -3.94 -6.97
C GLY A 71 33.66 -3.73 -6.00
N LEU A 72 32.65 -4.60 -5.99
CA LEU A 72 31.56 -4.58 -5.01
C LEU A 72 31.99 -5.24 -3.68
N ASN A 73 31.23 -5.03 -2.62
CA ASN A 73 31.61 -5.48 -1.27
C ASN A 73 31.83 -6.98 -1.18
N ILE A 74 30.98 -7.79 -1.82
CA ILE A 74 31.10 -9.25 -1.82
C ILE A 74 32.41 -9.74 -2.46
N SER A 75 33.02 -8.98 -3.36
CA SER A 75 34.31 -9.34 -3.99
C SER A 75 35.47 -9.44 -2.99
N LYS A 76 35.31 -8.88 -1.80
CA LYS A 76 36.26 -8.93 -0.71
C LYS A 76 36.15 -10.23 0.11
N ASN A 77 35.02 -10.95 0.01
CA ASN A 77 34.77 -12.18 0.75
C ASN A 77 35.21 -13.40 -0.06
N LYS A 78 36.44 -13.89 0.26
CA LYS A 78 37.05 -15.04 -0.44
C LYS A 78 36.25 -16.33 -0.31
N ASP A 79 35.50 -16.52 0.79
CA ASP A 79 34.70 -17.74 0.99
C ASP A 79 33.40 -17.69 0.16
N ALA A 80 32.78 -16.55 0.06
CA ALA A 80 31.63 -16.36 -0.82
C ALA A 80 32.04 -16.56 -2.30
N LEU A 81 33.21 -16.08 -2.72
CA LEU A 81 33.68 -16.25 -4.10
C LEU A 81 33.94 -17.72 -4.48
N LYS A 82 34.20 -18.63 -3.51
CA LYS A 82 34.36 -20.08 -3.80
C LYS A 82 33.08 -20.69 -4.39
N VAL A 83 31.92 -20.13 -4.08
CA VAL A 83 30.61 -20.63 -4.52
C VAL A 83 30.00 -19.79 -5.65
N GLN A 84 30.66 -18.72 -6.09
CA GLN A 84 30.25 -17.90 -7.22
C GLN A 84 30.19 -18.72 -8.51
N ASN A 85 29.04 -18.68 -9.19
CA ASN A 85 28.76 -19.39 -10.45
C ASN A 85 29.00 -20.90 -10.40
N LYS A 86 28.68 -21.55 -9.28
CA LYS A 86 28.88 -22.99 -9.07
C LYS A 86 27.60 -23.82 -9.10
N TYR A 87 26.43 -23.23 -9.01
CA TYR A 87 25.18 -23.97 -8.84
C TYR A 87 24.26 -23.81 -10.04
N PRO A 88 23.61 -24.87 -10.54
CA PRO A 88 22.41 -24.70 -11.34
C PRO A 88 21.38 -23.93 -10.49
N THR A 89 20.82 -22.86 -11.05
CA THR A 89 19.97 -21.95 -10.28
C THR A 89 18.66 -21.73 -11.00
N ILE A 90 17.54 -22.07 -10.35
CA ILE A 90 16.19 -21.76 -10.77
C ILE A 90 15.82 -20.37 -10.24
N PHE A 91 15.32 -19.50 -11.10
CA PHE A 91 14.74 -18.22 -10.70
C PHE A 91 13.37 -18.05 -11.36
N ILE A 92 12.32 -18.03 -10.54
CA ILE A 92 10.95 -17.75 -10.96
C ILE A 92 10.40 -16.54 -10.22
N SER A 93 9.56 -15.74 -10.90
CA SER A 93 8.80 -14.67 -10.28
C SER A 93 7.31 -14.89 -10.50
N LEU A 94 6.53 -14.79 -9.43
CA LEU A 94 5.08 -14.97 -9.46
C LEU A 94 4.33 -13.62 -9.56
N LYS A 95 5.03 -12.52 -9.87
CA LYS A 95 4.50 -11.15 -9.87
C LYS A 95 3.32 -10.93 -10.83
N GLU A 96 3.28 -11.69 -11.95
CA GLU A 96 2.23 -11.59 -12.96
C GLU A 96 1.04 -12.54 -12.71
N MET A 97 1.11 -13.36 -11.66
CA MET A 97 0.05 -14.29 -11.29
C MET A 97 -1.11 -13.57 -10.57
N LYS A 98 -1.91 -12.82 -11.33
CA LYS A 98 -3.03 -11.98 -10.85
C LYS A 98 -4.34 -12.29 -11.57
N SER A 99 -4.54 -13.55 -11.94
CA SER A 99 -5.71 -13.98 -12.69
C SER A 99 -6.99 -13.93 -11.85
N LEU A 100 -8.13 -13.77 -12.51
CA LEU A 100 -9.44 -13.64 -11.86
C LEU A 100 -10.04 -14.99 -11.43
N THR A 101 -9.55 -16.11 -11.99
CA THR A 101 -10.05 -17.46 -11.71
C THR A 101 -8.89 -18.40 -11.42
N PHE A 102 -9.17 -19.49 -10.68
CA PHE A 102 -8.17 -20.50 -10.35
C PHE A 102 -7.59 -21.16 -11.62
N ASP A 103 -8.41 -21.54 -12.60
CA ASP A 103 -7.93 -22.18 -13.84
C ASP A 103 -7.00 -21.26 -14.65
N ALA A 104 -7.35 -19.96 -14.74
CA ALA A 104 -6.47 -18.99 -15.39
C ALA A 104 -5.15 -18.79 -14.61
N GLN A 105 -5.20 -18.94 -13.29
CA GLN A 105 -4.01 -18.86 -12.44
C GLN A 105 -3.09 -20.07 -12.63
N ILE A 106 -3.66 -21.28 -12.76
CA ILE A 106 -2.91 -22.50 -13.11
C ILE A 106 -2.27 -22.37 -14.49
N SER A 107 -2.99 -21.82 -15.48
CA SER A 107 -2.45 -21.55 -16.81
C SER A 107 -1.28 -20.53 -16.74
N SER A 108 -1.39 -19.50 -15.89
CA SER A 108 -0.31 -18.54 -15.65
C SER A 108 0.91 -19.22 -15.04
N PHE A 109 0.73 -20.12 -14.07
CA PHE A 109 1.83 -20.88 -13.50
C PHE A 109 2.48 -21.84 -14.52
N SER A 110 1.68 -22.48 -15.39
CA SER A 110 2.20 -23.28 -16.51
C SER A 110 3.11 -22.47 -17.42
N ASN A 111 2.79 -21.19 -17.69
CA ASN A 111 3.67 -20.30 -18.45
C ASN A 111 4.98 -20.02 -17.72
N VAL A 112 4.95 -19.78 -16.39
CA VAL A 112 6.17 -19.60 -15.58
C VAL A 112 7.09 -20.82 -15.69
N ILE A 113 6.52 -22.03 -15.63
CA ILE A 113 7.29 -23.29 -15.77
C ILE A 113 7.84 -23.46 -17.20
N TYR A 114 7.03 -23.13 -18.22
CA TYR A 114 7.48 -23.14 -19.60
C TYR A 114 8.71 -22.20 -19.80
N GLU A 115 8.63 -20.96 -19.35
CA GLU A 115 9.72 -19.99 -19.44
C GLU A 115 10.97 -20.45 -18.69
N LEU A 116 10.81 -21.15 -17.55
CA LEU A 116 11.91 -21.76 -16.83
C LEU A 116 12.58 -22.87 -17.64
N LEU A 117 11.82 -23.70 -18.31
CA LEU A 117 12.34 -24.78 -19.15
C LEU A 117 13.00 -24.27 -20.43
N GLU A 118 12.48 -23.20 -21.05
CA GLU A 118 13.14 -22.50 -22.16
C GLU A 118 14.56 -22.04 -21.81
N LYS A 119 14.78 -21.65 -20.57
CA LYS A 119 16.12 -21.29 -20.06
C LYS A 119 17.00 -22.50 -19.73
N ASN A 120 16.42 -23.72 -19.76
CA ASN A 120 17.08 -24.96 -19.34
C ASN A 120 16.82 -26.11 -20.34
N LEU A 121 16.89 -25.83 -21.65
CA LEU A 121 16.61 -26.79 -22.73
C LEU A 121 17.53 -28.02 -22.70
N GLU A 122 18.74 -27.88 -22.14
CA GLU A 122 19.71 -28.96 -22.01
C GLU A 122 19.18 -30.16 -21.23
N ILE A 123 18.28 -29.96 -20.26
CA ILE A 123 17.69 -31.09 -19.53
C ILE A 123 16.63 -31.83 -20.34
N LEU A 124 15.96 -31.18 -21.32
CA LEU A 124 14.95 -31.85 -22.15
C LEU A 124 15.57 -32.88 -23.10
N SER A 125 16.80 -32.64 -23.54
CA SER A 125 17.54 -33.50 -24.46
C SER A 125 18.60 -34.41 -23.81
N SER A 126 18.69 -34.40 -22.48
CA SER A 126 19.73 -35.13 -21.74
C SER A 126 19.50 -36.64 -21.75
N ASP A 127 20.51 -37.41 -22.16
CA ASP A 127 20.48 -38.88 -22.08
C ASP A 127 20.67 -39.44 -20.67
N GLN A 128 21.04 -38.57 -19.71
CA GLN A 128 21.21 -38.97 -18.30
C GLN A 128 19.87 -39.11 -17.55
N LEU A 129 18.78 -38.60 -18.12
CA LEU A 129 17.46 -38.65 -17.49
C LEU A 129 16.67 -39.88 -17.93
N SER A 130 15.85 -40.45 -17.03
CA SER A 130 14.94 -41.52 -17.34
C SER A 130 13.87 -41.06 -18.33
N ASP A 131 13.31 -41.99 -19.12
CA ASP A 131 12.24 -41.69 -20.07
C ASP A 131 11.01 -41.07 -19.36
N THR A 132 10.65 -41.58 -18.19
CA THR A 132 9.55 -41.04 -17.37
C THR A 132 9.80 -39.58 -17.01
N THR A 133 11.03 -39.21 -16.64
CA THR A 133 11.36 -37.81 -16.30
C THR A 133 11.29 -36.94 -17.55
N LYS A 134 11.80 -37.43 -18.69
CA LYS A 134 11.69 -36.72 -19.98
C LYS A 134 10.25 -36.49 -20.40
N ASP A 135 9.38 -37.49 -20.22
CA ASP A 135 7.94 -37.36 -20.55
C ASP A 135 7.26 -36.28 -19.72
N ILE A 136 7.55 -36.20 -18.41
CA ILE A 136 6.99 -35.15 -17.55
C ILE A 136 7.54 -33.78 -17.98
N LEU A 137 8.85 -33.65 -18.19
CA LEU A 137 9.46 -32.38 -18.63
C LEU A 137 8.89 -31.92 -19.98
N ASN A 138 8.68 -32.82 -20.94
CA ASN A 138 8.06 -32.51 -22.22
C ASN A 138 6.60 -32.04 -22.07
N LYS A 139 5.81 -32.66 -21.19
CA LYS A 139 4.44 -32.19 -20.90
C LYS A 139 4.44 -30.79 -20.31
N LEU A 140 5.35 -30.53 -19.35
CA LEU A 140 5.54 -29.19 -18.76
C LEU A 140 5.94 -28.16 -19.80
N HIS A 141 6.90 -28.50 -20.66
CA HIS A 141 7.39 -27.61 -21.71
C HIS A 141 6.33 -27.34 -22.81
N ASN A 142 5.55 -28.36 -23.19
CA ASN A 142 4.48 -28.23 -24.19
C ASN A 142 3.18 -27.64 -23.61
N ARG A 143 3.16 -27.27 -22.33
CA ARG A 143 1.97 -26.76 -21.60
C ARG A 143 0.75 -27.72 -21.67
N SER A 144 1.01 -29.01 -21.74
CA SER A 144 -0.01 -30.09 -21.76
C SER A 144 -0.09 -30.84 -20.42
N SER A 145 0.56 -30.31 -19.39
CA SER A 145 0.60 -30.86 -18.04
C SER A 145 -0.71 -30.63 -17.29
N SER A 146 -1.07 -31.59 -16.45
CA SER A 146 -2.17 -31.44 -15.48
C SER A 146 -1.77 -30.51 -14.32
N ALA A 147 -2.76 -30.08 -13.52
CA ALA A 147 -2.49 -29.33 -12.28
C ALA A 147 -1.62 -30.17 -11.31
N GLU A 148 -1.79 -31.49 -11.28
CA GLU A 148 -0.97 -32.39 -10.44
C GLU A 148 0.48 -32.45 -10.92
N ASP A 149 0.73 -32.47 -12.23
CA ASP A 149 2.09 -32.38 -12.79
C ASP A 149 2.74 -31.04 -12.41
N LEU A 150 1.98 -29.94 -12.43
CA LEU A 150 2.45 -28.62 -12.05
C LEU A 150 2.80 -28.52 -10.55
N LYS A 151 2.06 -29.20 -9.66
CA LYS A 151 2.37 -29.27 -8.22
C LYS A 151 3.75 -29.84 -7.91
N ILE A 152 4.25 -30.73 -8.75
CA ILE A 152 5.58 -31.37 -8.59
C ILE A 152 6.65 -30.79 -9.54
N SER A 153 6.29 -29.85 -10.41
CA SER A 153 7.13 -29.38 -11.51
C SER A 153 8.51 -28.90 -11.05
N LEU A 154 8.58 -28.07 -10.01
CA LEU A 154 9.85 -27.54 -9.51
C LEU A 154 10.77 -28.65 -8.96
N ARG A 155 10.21 -29.68 -8.32
CA ARG A 155 10.97 -30.84 -7.85
C ARG A 155 11.53 -31.65 -9.03
N VAL A 156 10.70 -31.88 -10.05
CA VAL A 156 11.13 -32.61 -11.26
C VAL A 156 12.26 -31.87 -11.95
N ILE A 157 12.14 -30.54 -12.10
CA ILE A 157 13.17 -29.71 -12.73
C ILE A 157 14.44 -29.66 -11.87
N THR A 158 14.35 -29.51 -10.54
CA THR A 158 15.54 -29.53 -9.66
C THR A 158 16.26 -30.88 -9.73
N ASN A 159 15.54 -31.98 -9.73
CA ASN A 159 16.16 -33.31 -9.86
C ASN A 159 16.81 -33.50 -11.24
N ALA A 160 16.19 -33.04 -12.31
CA ALA A 160 16.75 -33.12 -13.66
C ALA A 160 18.03 -32.28 -13.77
N LEU A 161 18.04 -31.06 -13.24
CA LEU A 161 19.23 -30.19 -13.19
C LEU A 161 20.34 -30.81 -12.34
N TYR A 162 20.01 -31.39 -11.18
CA TYR A 162 20.96 -32.10 -10.33
C TYR A 162 21.59 -33.29 -11.07
N THR A 163 20.79 -34.08 -11.75
CA THR A 163 21.28 -35.23 -12.54
C THR A 163 22.19 -34.77 -13.68
N TYR A 164 21.83 -33.70 -14.38
CA TYR A 164 22.60 -33.17 -15.51
C TYR A 164 23.94 -32.54 -15.08
N TYR A 165 23.89 -31.65 -14.06
CA TYR A 165 25.10 -30.90 -13.63
C TYR A 165 25.90 -31.61 -12.56
N GLN A 166 25.40 -32.68 -11.95
CA GLN A 166 25.99 -33.38 -10.79
C GLN A 166 26.31 -32.40 -9.64
N GLN A 167 25.46 -31.37 -9.52
CA GLN A 167 25.56 -30.30 -8.55
C GLN A 167 24.16 -29.93 -8.01
N LYS A 168 24.04 -29.77 -6.69
CA LYS A 168 22.78 -29.35 -6.05
C LYS A 168 22.31 -28.01 -6.60
N VAL A 169 20.99 -27.79 -6.54
CA VAL A 169 20.28 -26.69 -7.20
C VAL A 169 19.89 -25.61 -6.18
N ILE A 170 20.05 -24.36 -6.56
CA ILE A 170 19.49 -23.22 -5.80
C ILE A 170 18.15 -22.83 -6.42
N VAL A 171 17.13 -22.65 -5.58
CA VAL A 171 15.77 -22.26 -5.99
C VAL A 171 15.45 -20.87 -5.45
N LEU A 172 15.22 -19.92 -6.35
CA LEU A 172 14.86 -18.55 -6.06
C LEU A 172 13.42 -18.29 -6.51
N ILE A 173 12.55 -17.86 -5.58
CA ILE A 173 11.13 -17.59 -5.83
C ILE A 173 10.80 -16.17 -5.38
N ASP A 174 10.50 -15.30 -6.35
CA ASP A 174 10.16 -13.91 -6.09
C ASP A 174 8.65 -13.68 -6.08
N GLU A 175 8.19 -12.83 -5.17
CA GLU A 175 6.79 -12.40 -5.00
C GLU A 175 5.80 -13.57 -4.82
N TYR A 176 6.14 -14.54 -3.94
CA TYR A 176 5.37 -15.76 -3.71
C TYR A 176 3.94 -15.52 -3.21
N ASP A 177 3.65 -14.37 -2.63
CA ASP A 177 2.36 -14.01 -2.04
C ASP A 177 1.39 -13.33 -3.03
N VAL A 178 1.86 -12.90 -4.21
CA VAL A 178 1.01 -12.24 -5.21
C VAL A 178 -0.16 -13.11 -5.69
N PRO A 179 0.03 -14.40 -6.06
CA PRO A 179 -1.09 -15.25 -6.45
C PRO A 179 -2.11 -15.47 -5.33
N LEU A 180 -1.68 -15.43 -4.07
CA LEU A 180 -2.58 -15.56 -2.92
C LEU A 180 -3.40 -14.30 -2.68
N GLN A 181 -2.79 -13.12 -2.88
CA GLN A 181 -3.53 -11.86 -2.83
C GLN A 181 -4.62 -11.83 -3.91
N ALA A 182 -4.28 -12.21 -5.14
CA ALA A 182 -5.25 -12.27 -6.24
C ALA A 182 -6.37 -13.28 -5.95
N ALA A 183 -6.03 -14.45 -5.42
CA ALA A 183 -6.99 -15.47 -5.06
C ALA A 183 -7.94 -15.04 -3.95
N TYR A 184 -7.44 -14.32 -2.93
CA TYR A 184 -8.26 -13.75 -1.87
C TYR A 184 -9.25 -12.70 -2.42
N GLN A 185 -8.79 -11.82 -3.30
CA GLN A 185 -9.64 -10.80 -3.90
C GLN A 185 -10.74 -11.37 -4.81
N ASN A 186 -10.52 -12.57 -5.38
CA ASN A 186 -11.40 -13.21 -6.35
C ASN A 186 -12.05 -14.52 -5.86
N ASN A 187 -12.01 -14.78 -4.55
CA ASN A 187 -12.73 -15.87 -3.85
C ASN A 187 -12.32 -17.32 -4.24
N TYR A 188 -11.04 -17.55 -4.62
CA TYR A 188 -10.47 -18.90 -4.83
C TYR A 188 -9.21 -19.13 -3.98
N TYR A 189 -9.18 -18.53 -2.78
CA TYR A 189 -8.01 -18.53 -1.89
C TYR A 189 -7.58 -19.92 -1.44
N GLU A 190 -8.54 -20.78 -1.06
CA GLU A 190 -8.23 -22.10 -0.51
C GLU A 190 -7.60 -23.03 -1.57
N GLU A 191 -8.12 -23.01 -2.80
CA GLU A 191 -7.55 -23.77 -3.93
C GLU A 191 -6.11 -23.30 -4.22
N MET A 192 -5.88 -21.99 -4.19
CA MET A 192 -4.55 -21.44 -4.46
C MET A 192 -3.54 -21.75 -3.35
N VAL A 193 -3.98 -21.72 -2.09
CA VAL A 193 -3.16 -22.14 -0.93
C VAL A 193 -2.76 -23.60 -1.05
N GLU A 194 -3.70 -24.51 -1.38
CA GLU A 194 -3.42 -25.93 -1.54
C GLU A 194 -2.43 -26.18 -2.69
N PHE A 195 -2.65 -25.53 -3.81
CA PHE A 195 -1.77 -25.63 -4.99
C PHE A 195 -0.34 -25.17 -4.66
N LEU A 196 -0.16 -23.95 -4.15
CA LEU A 196 1.18 -23.40 -3.84
C LEU A 196 1.86 -24.16 -2.70
N ARG A 197 1.10 -24.63 -1.70
CA ARG A 197 1.64 -25.51 -0.67
C ARG A 197 2.28 -26.75 -1.28
N SER A 198 1.60 -27.38 -2.22
CA SER A 198 2.10 -28.56 -2.90
C SER A 198 3.35 -28.25 -3.72
N VAL A 199 3.36 -27.14 -4.48
CA VAL A 199 4.50 -26.69 -5.27
C VAL A 199 5.72 -26.42 -4.39
N PHE A 200 5.57 -25.62 -3.33
CA PHE A 200 6.70 -25.24 -2.49
C PHE A 200 7.19 -26.37 -1.60
N SER A 201 6.28 -27.19 -1.05
CA SER A 201 6.68 -28.36 -0.28
C SER A 201 7.44 -29.37 -1.14
N SER A 202 7.01 -29.60 -2.37
CA SER A 202 7.69 -30.53 -3.27
C SER A 202 9.10 -30.08 -3.63
N ALA A 203 9.31 -28.77 -3.81
CA ALA A 203 10.58 -28.17 -4.20
C ALA A 203 11.56 -28.01 -3.04
N LEU A 204 11.06 -27.57 -1.87
CA LEU A 204 11.89 -27.08 -0.77
C LEU A 204 11.97 -28.02 0.43
N LYS A 205 11.07 -29.01 0.52
CA LYS A 205 11.06 -30.00 1.61
C LYS A 205 11.56 -31.36 1.11
N THR A 206 12.46 -31.98 1.86
CA THR A 206 12.93 -33.35 1.60
C THR A 206 13.36 -33.55 0.12
N ASN A 207 14.03 -32.56 -0.42
CA ASN A 207 14.55 -32.57 -1.78
C ASN A 207 16.09 -32.64 -1.73
N ASP A 208 16.64 -33.84 -1.98
CA ASP A 208 18.07 -34.10 -1.90
C ASP A 208 18.88 -33.31 -2.96
N ALA A 209 18.22 -32.90 -4.04
CA ALA A 209 18.79 -32.06 -5.08
C ALA A 209 18.87 -30.58 -4.69
N LEU A 210 18.22 -30.16 -3.59
CA LEU A 210 18.21 -28.77 -3.16
C LEU A 210 19.49 -28.41 -2.38
N GLU A 211 20.17 -27.35 -2.77
CA GLU A 211 21.22 -26.69 -1.98
C GLU A 211 20.63 -25.61 -1.10
N LYS A 212 19.91 -24.67 -1.69
CA LYS A 212 19.29 -23.52 -1.02
C LYS A 212 17.94 -23.16 -1.65
N GLY A 213 17.01 -22.69 -0.81
CA GLY A 213 15.79 -22.06 -1.24
C GLY A 213 15.69 -20.63 -0.70
N VAL A 214 15.50 -19.63 -1.58
CA VAL A 214 15.29 -18.24 -1.17
C VAL A 214 13.98 -17.75 -1.75
N MET A 215 13.15 -17.16 -0.89
CA MET A 215 11.84 -16.66 -1.27
C MET A 215 11.68 -15.19 -0.87
N THR A 216 10.96 -14.41 -1.68
CA THR A 216 10.59 -13.05 -1.32
C THR A 216 9.10 -12.79 -1.52
N GLY A 217 8.54 -11.95 -0.66
CA GLY A 217 7.14 -11.53 -0.69
C GLY A 217 6.90 -10.28 0.16
N CYS A 218 5.64 -9.85 0.27
CA CYS A 218 5.26 -8.74 1.15
C CYS A 218 4.78 -9.23 2.51
N LEU A 219 4.00 -10.31 2.54
CA LEU A 219 3.45 -10.87 3.77
C LEU A 219 4.13 -12.19 4.13
N ARG A 220 4.41 -12.37 5.41
CA ARG A 220 4.78 -13.65 5.98
C ARG A 220 3.52 -14.48 6.16
N ILE A 221 3.26 -15.36 5.19
CA ILE A 221 2.12 -16.26 5.25
C ILE A 221 2.44 -17.38 6.23
N SER A 222 1.51 -17.64 7.15
CA SER A 222 1.67 -18.58 8.28
C SER A 222 2.13 -19.96 7.83
N LYS A 223 2.94 -20.61 8.68
CA LYS A 223 3.39 -22.01 8.50
C LYS A 223 2.24 -22.98 8.27
N GLU A 224 1.07 -22.71 8.85
CA GLU A 224 -0.10 -23.57 8.76
C GLU A 224 -0.77 -23.59 7.38
N SER A 225 -0.47 -22.61 6.51
CA SER A 225 -1.07 -22.58 5.18
C SER A 225 -0.14 -23.12 4.09
N ILE A 226 1.01 -22.49 3.84
CA ILE A 226 1.89 -22.84 2.69
C ILE A 226 3.16 -23.56 3.13
N PHE A 227 3.70 -23.20 4.28
CA PHE A 227 4.98 -23.71 4.77
C PHE A 227 4.86 -24.81 5.83
N THR A 228 3.67 -25.40 5.97
CA THR A 228 3.45 -26.51 6.90
C THR A 228 4.40 -27.66 6.61
N GLY A 229 5.21 -27.99 7.62
CA GLY A 229 6.14 -29.12 7.55
C GLY A 229 7.50 -28.81 6.95
N LEU A 230 7.85 -27.56 6.61
CA LEU A 230 9.22 -27.16 6.33
C LEU A 230 9.97 -26.97 7.66
N ASN A 231 10.70 -28.01 8.11
CA ASN A 231 11.38 -27.97 9.41
C ASN A 231 12.59 -27.04 9.43
N ASN A 232 13.23 -26.77 8.27
CA ASN A 232 14.41 -25.95 8.11
C ASN A 232 14.11 -24.60 7.42
N PHE A 233 12.92 -24.06 7.64
CA PHE A 233 12.48 -22.81 7.04
C PHE A 233 12.60 -21.66 8.02
N THR A 234 13.38 -20.66 7.64
CA THR A 234 13.53 -19.40 8.37
C THR A 234 12.80 -18.29 7.63
N ALA A 235 12.10 -17.42 8.35
CA ALA A 235 11.42 -16.28 7.73
C ALA A 235 11.76 -14.98 8.48
N TYR A 236 12.23 -14.01 7.73
CA TYR A 236 12.60 -12.69 8.22
C TYR A 236 11.65 -11.62 7.67
N SER A 237 10.91 -10.98 8.58
CA SER A 237 10.00 -9.87 8.28
C SER A 237 10.62 -8.51 8.65
N VAL A 238 9.84 -7.45 8.53
CA VAL A 238 10.22 -6.10 8.98
C VAL A 238 10.49 -6.03 10.50
N LEU A 239 10.05 -7.02 11.27
CA LEU A 239 10.28 -7.09 12.73
C LEU A 239 11.65 -7.68 13.09
N ASN A 240 12.41 -8.21 12.14
CA ASN A 240 13.68 -8.89 12.39
C ASN A 240 14.88 -8.00 12.04
N ASN A 241 15.96 -8.13 12.81
CA ASN A 241 17.21 -7.38 12.59
C ASN A 241 18.04 -7.93 11.42
N ILE A 242 17.93 -9.24 11.14
CA ILE A 242 18.74 -9.90 10.09
C ILE A 242 18.32 -9.38 8.73
N SER A 243 19.30 -9.08 7.89
CA SER A 243 19.15 -8.54 6.53
C SER A 243 18.29 -7.26 6.46
N SER A 244 18.18 -6.51 7.56
CA SER A 244 17.32 -5.32 7.62
C SER A 244 17.79 -4.21 6.69
N GLU A 245 19.10 -4.03 6.48
CA GLU A 245 19.68 -2.96 5.67
C GLU A 245 19.87 -3.30 4.19
N PHE A 246 19.63 -4.56 3.80
CA PHE A 246 19.78 -4.96 2.39
C PHE A 246 18.53 -4.70 1.54
N PHE A 247 17.43 -4.36 2.18
CA PHE A 247 16.17 -4.00 1.53
C PHE A 247 15.82 -2.55 1.84
N GLY A 248 16.03 -1.67 0.86
CA GLY A 248 15.86 -0.22 1.03
C GLY A 248 17.18 0.51 1.20
N PHE A 249 17.12 1.80 1.50
CA PHE A 249 18.30 2.63 1.71
C PHE A 249 18.43 3.04 3.18
N THR A 250 19.65 2.98 3.69
CA THR A 250 20.02 3.55 5.00
C THR A 250 20.22 5.07 4.86
N GLU A 251 20.18 5.79 5.98
CA GLU A 251 20.44 7.24 6.00
C GLU A 251 21.80 7.61 5.39
N LEU A 252 22.85 6.81 5.65
CA LEU A 252 24.18 7.05 5.09
C LEU A 252 24.18 6.91 3.56
N GLU A 253 23.48 5.93 3.02
CA GLU A 253 23.36 5.71 1.58
C GLU A 253 22.56 6.82 0.90
N VAL A 254 21.50 7.32 1.55
CA VAL A 254 20.73 8.47 1.05
C VAL A 254 21.57 9.75 1.08
N LYS A 255 22.31 10.00 2.16
CA LYS A 255 23.24 11.13 2.23
C LYS A 255 24.28 11.09 1.11
N GLN A 256 24.81 9.90 0.82
CA GLN A 256 25.76 9.73 -0.28
C GLN A 256 25.10 9.94 -1.65
N LEU A 257 23.89 9.39 -1.86
CA LEU A 257 23.11 9.61 -3.08
C LEU A 257 22.87 11.11 -3.32
N LEU A 258 22.37 11.83 -2.32
CA LEU A 258 22.11 13.27 -2.44
C LEU A 258 23.39 14.06 -2.72
N LYS A 259 24.50 13.71 -2.07
CA LYS A 259 25.81 14.33 -2.33
C LYS A 259 26.27 14.10 -3.77
N ASP A 260 26.14 12.90 -4.31
CA ASP A 260 26.58 12.54 -5.67
C ASP A 260 25.75 13.26 -6.75
N TYR A 261 24.54 13.74 -6.39
CA TYR A 261 23.67 14.51 -7.27
C TYR A 261 23.64 16.02 -6.94
N ASN A 262 24.53 16.51 -6.03
CA ASN A 262 24.59 17.89 -5.55
C ASN A 262 23.28 18.40 -4.92
N LEU A 263 22.62 17.54 -4.15
CA LEU A 263 21.31 17.79 -3.51
C LEU A 263 21.40 17.60 -1.98
N SER A 264 22.58 17.81 -1.37
CA SER A 264 22.77 17.57 0.07
C SER A 264 21.85 18.41 0.97
N GLU A 265 21.46 19.59 0.51
CA GLU A 265 20.51 20.47 1.19
C GLU A 265 19.07 19.95 1.22
N LYS A 266 18.77 18.92 0.42
CA LYS A 266 17.44 18.28 0.34
C LYS A 266 17.24 17.15 1.33
N MET A 267 18.20 16.89 2.21
CA MET A 267 18.15 15.78 3.15
C MET A 267 16.91 15.82 4.06
N ASP A 268 16.56 16.99 4.59
CA ASP A 268 15.40 17.12 5.48
C ASP A 268 14.07 16.85 4.76
N GLU A 269 13.93 17.32 3.50
CA GLU A 269 12.77 17.01 2.66
C GLU A 269 12.66 15.51 2.38
N VAL A 270 13.77 14.85 2.02
CA VAL A 270 13.80 13.42 1.75
C VAL A 270 13.49 12.62 3.02
N LYS A 271 13.97 13.07 4.17
CA LYS A 271 13.70 12.44 5.47
C LYS A 271 12.23 12.56 5.85
N GLU A 272 11.63 13.73 5.74
CA GLU A 272 10.21 13.95 6.05
C GLU A 272 9.29 13.07 5.19
N TRP A 273 9.62 12.90 3.91
CA TRP A 273 8.73 12.27 2.95
C TRP A 273 8.96 10.77 2.74
N TYR A 274 10.20 10.28 2.77
CA TYR A 274 10.54 8.93 2.28
C TYR A 274 11.29 8.06 3.27
N ASP A 275 11.59 8.58 4.46
CA ASP A 275 12.20 7.88 5.57
C ASP A 275 11.15 7.17 6.45
N GLY A 276 11.62 6.62 7.55
CA GLY A 276 10.78 6.19 8.66
C GLY A 276 10.22 4.79 8.54
N TYR A 277 10.64 3.97 7.58
CA TYR A 277 10.35 2.55 7.60
C TYR A 277 11.30 1.85 8.58
N GLN A 278 10.73 1.15 9.54
CA GLN A 278 11.52 0.46 10.58
C GLN A 278 11.66 -1.02 10.21
N PHE A 279 12.90 -1.49 9.93
CA PHE A 279 13.21 -2.90 9.74
C PHE A 279 14.12 -3.37 10.88
N GLY A 280 13.58 -4.16 11.81
CA GLY A 280 14.25 -4.47 13.05
C GLY A 280 14.65 -3.19 13.80
N ASN A 281 15.96 -3.00 14.02
CA ASN A 281 16.53 -1.82 14.67
C ASN A 281 17.06 -0.76 13.68
N LYS A 282 16.80 -0.90 12.39
CA LYS A 282 17.28 0.01 11.33
C LYS A 282 16.15 0.88 10.80
N GLU A 283 16.41 2.15 10.66
CA GLU A 283 15.55 3.09 9.94
C GLU A 283 15.93 3.09 8.46
N ILE A 284 14.94 2.91 7.59
CA ILE A 284 15.11 2.63 6.17
C ILE A 284 14.26 3.57 5.33
N TYR A 285 14.83 4.10 4.26
CA TYR A 285 14.16 4.91 3.25
C TYR A 285 13.61 4.03 2.13
N ASN A 286 12.46 4.43 1.57
CA ASN A 286 11.92 3.79 0.38
C ASN A 286 12.80 4.11 -0.85
N PRO A 287 13.45 3.12 -1.48
CA PRO A 287 14.35 3.37 -2.61
C PRO A 287 13.65 3.97 -3.82
N TRP A 288 12.45 3.47 -4.13
CA TRP A 288 11.68 3.93 -5.29
C TRP A 288 11.33 5.42 -5.17
N SER A 289 10.73 5.80 -4.04
CA SER A 289 10.29 7.19 -3.82
C SER A 289 11.47 8.14 -3.73
N THR A 290 12.54 7.73 -3.04
CA THR A 290 13.79 8.50 -2.95
C THR A 290 14.42 8.73 -4.33
N LEU A 291 14.56 7.67 -5.15
CA LEU A 291 15.13 7.79 -6.50
C LEU A 291 14.25 8.61 -7.44
N MET A 292 12.91 8.46 -7.35
CA MET A 292 11.97 9.25 -8.14
C MET A 292 12.05 10.74 -7.77
N TYR A 293 12.16 11.06 -6.49
CA TYR A 293 12.34 12.45 -6.06
C TYR A 293 13.67 13.03 -6.58
N VAL A 294 14.78 12.32 -6.37
CA VAL A 294 16.10 12.78 -6.86
C VAL A 294 16.09 12.97 -8.38
N LYS A 295 15.45 12.08 -9.13
CA LYS A 295 15.30 12.20 -10.58
C LYS A 295 14.56 13.47 -10.98
N ASN A 296 13.41 13.73 -10.37
CA ASN A 296 12.57 14.88 -10.73
C ASN A 296 13.24 16.20 -10.34
N ILE A 297 13.79 16.30 -9.13
CA ILE A 297 14.42 17.54 -8.68
C ILE A 297 15.72 17.86 -9.44
N THR A 298 16.42 16.83 -9.97
CA THR A 298 17.58 17.03 -10.83
C THR A 298 17.16 17.62 -12.19
N GLN A 299 15.95 17.37 -12.66
CA GLN A 299 15.41 17.92 -13.90
C GLN A 299 14.74 19.27 -13.69
N ASP A 300 14.08 19.47 -12.56
CA ASP A 300 13.40 20.70 -12.16
C ASP A 300 13.68 21.01 -10.69
N VAL A 301 14.53 21.98 -10.43
CA VAL A 301 14.94 22.39 -9.06
C VAL A 301 13.76 22.88 -8.21
N SER A 302 12.66 23.30 -8.84
CA SER A 302 11.44 23.75 -8.16
C SER A 302 10.52 22.58 -7.76
N PHE A 303 10.84 21.36 -8.17
CA PHE A 303 10.03 20.18 -7.90
C PHE A 303 9.90 19.93 -6.39
N LYS A 304 8.65 19.75 -5.94
CA LYS A 304 8.33 19.44 -4.54
C LYS A 304 8.10 17.95 -4.35
N PRO A 305 8.42 17.40 -3.17
CA PRO A 305 8.13 16.01 -2.88
C PRO A 305 6.64 15.69 -3.03
N ILE A 306 6.35 14.52 -3.56
CA ILE A 306 4.99 13.96 -3.73
C ILE A 306 4.97 12.49 -3.33
N SER A 307 3.79 11.91 -3.17
CA SER A 307 3.66 10.46 -2.97
C SER A 307 3.84 9.72 -4.30
N PHE A 308 4.99 9.06 -4.46
CA PHE A 308 5.27 8.15 -5.59
C PHE A 308 4.75 6.74 -5.34
N TRP A 309 4.61 6.35 -4.08
CA TRP A 309 4.16 5.01 -3.70
C TRP A 309 2.67 4.81 -3.85
N ALA A 310 1.86 5.86 -3.72
CA ALA A 310 0.40 5.85 -3.88
C ALA A 310 -0.05 5.26 -5.23
N ASN A 311 0.70 5.53 -6.29
CA ASN A 311 0.38 5.08 -7.65
C ASN A 311 0.92 3.68 -7.98
N THR A 312 1.37 2.91 -6.97
CA THR A 312 1.83 1.54 -7.18
C THR A 312 0.72 0.54 -6.84
N SER A 313 0.56 -0.49 -7.68
CA SER A 313 -0.47 -1.52 -7.49
C SER A 313 -0.40 -2.17 -6.10
N GLY A 314 -1.53 -2.26 -5.40
CA GLY A 314 -1.68 -2.98 -4.13
C GLY A 314 -2.16 -2.15 -2.95
N ASN A 315 -2.43 -0.85 -3.15
CA ASN A 315 -3.06 -0.01 -2.13
C ASN A 315 -4.56 -0.31 -1.97
N ASP A 316 -5.17 -1.01 -2.94
CA ASP A 316 -6.61 -1.31 -2.98
C ASP A 316 -7.12 -2.02 -1.72
N LEU A 317 -6.33 -2.94 -1.17
CA LEU A 317 -6.70 -3.63 0.08
C LEU A 317 -6.71 -2.67 1.27
N VAL A 318 -5.71 -1.79 1.38
CA VAL A 318 -5.64 -0.79 2.45
C VAL A 318 -6.82 0.16 2.35
N VAL A 319 -7.08 0.68 1.15
CA VAL A 319 -8.24 1.56 0.87
C VAL A 319 -9.53 0.86 1.24
N LYS A 320 -9.74 -0.39 0.80
CA LYS A 320 -10.93 -1.19 1.11
C LYS A 320 -11.14 -1.39 2.63
N TYR A 321 -10.06 -1.65 3.39
CA TYR A 321 -10.17 -1.82 4.85
C TYR A 321 -10.47 -0.50 5.56
N ILE A 322 -9.89 0.60 5.11
CA ILE A 322 -10.18 1.93 5.65
C ILE A 322 -11.64 2.30 5.37
N GLN A 323 -12.11 2.08 4.16
CA GLN A 323 -13.47 2.39 3.72
C GLN A 323 -14.53 1.58 4.48
N ASN A 324 -14.29 0.28 4.69
CA ASN A 324 -15.21 -0.62 5.38
C ASN A 324 -15.05 -0.62 6.91
N GLY A 325 -14.12 0.17 7.46
CA GLY A 325 -13.83 0.24 8.88
C GLY A 325 -14.99 0.75 9.73
N ASP A 326 -15.14 0.20 10.94
CA ASP A 326 -16.12 0.65 11.93
C ASP A 326 -15.76 2.01 12.55
N LYS A 327 -16.64 2.55 13.39
CA LYS A 327 -16.42 3.82 14.09
C LYS A 327 -15.15 3.81 14.96
N LYS A 328 -14.79 2.65 15.52
CA LYS A 328 -13.59 2.51 16.36
C LYS A 328 -12.33 2.63 15.52
N LEU A 329 -12.27 1.90 14.39
CA LEU A 329 -11.13 1.96 13.48
C LEU A 329 -10.89 3.38 12.98
N ARG A 330 -11.95 4.10 12.62
CA ARG A 330 -11.83 5.50 12.16
C ARG A 330 -11.26 6.43 13.22
N LYS A 331 -11.74 6.35 14.46
CA LYS A 331 -11.17 7.14 15.58
C LYS A 331 -9.69 6.82 15.79
N GLU A 332 -9.30 5.56 15.67
CA GLU A 332 -7.91 5.14 15.80
C GLU A 332 -7.06 5.69 14.64
N PHE A 333 -7.58 5.72 13.43
CA PHE A 333 -6.90 6.38 12.31
C PHE A 333 -6.80 7.91 12.49
N ASP A 334 -7.82 8.57 13.05
CA ASP A 334 -7.73 10.00 13.38
C ASP A 334 -6.58 10.27 14.38
N VAL A 335 -6.38 9.38 15.36
CA VAL A 335 -5.24 9.46 16.29
C VAL A 335 -3.92 9.35 15.52
N LEU A 336 -3.77 8.38 14.60
CA LEU A 336 -2.58 8.22 13.77
C LEU A 336 -2.34 9.44 12.86
N MET A 337 -3.40 9.93 12.21
CA MET A 337 -3.33 11.11 11.32
C MET A 337 -2.99 12.41 12.08
N SER A 338 -3.25 12.46 13.38
CA SER A 338 -2.79 13.57 14.24
C SER A 338 -1.32 13.50 14.64
N GLY A 339 -0.58 12.48 14.17
CA GLY A 339 0.80 12.25 14.57
C GLY A 339 0.97 11.58 15.93
N GLN A 340 -0.12 11.13 16.55
CA GLN A 340 -0.08 10.37 17.80
C GLN A 340 0.11 8.88 17.52
N SER A 341 0.54 8.14 18.54
CA SER A 341 0.77 6.70 18.45
C SER A 341 -0.41 5.87 18.94
N LEU A 342 -0.50 4.64 18.42
CA LEU A 342 -1.43 3.62 18.92
C LEU A 342 -0.65 2.39 19.41
N ILE A 343 -1.08 1.82 20.55
CA ILE A 343 -0.56 0.55 21.03
C ILE A 343 -1.46 -0.56 20.50
N LYS A 344 -0.89 -1.50 19.71
CA LYS A 344 -1.63 -2.60 19.09
C LYS A 344 -0.88 -3.92 19.23
N TYR A 345 -1.65 -5.00 19.36
CA TYR A 345 -1.13 -6.35 19.21
C TYR A 345 -0.84 -6.61 17.72
N ILE A 346 0.36 -7.06 17.41
CA ILE A 346 0.81 -7.38 16.05
C ILE A 346 1.02 -8.87 15.92
N LYS A 347 0.36 -9.46 14.95
CA LYS A 347 0.55 -10.84 14.56
C LYS A 347 1.69 -10.92 13.55
N PRO A 348 2.86 -11.51 13.91
CA PRO A 348 4.03 -11.54 13.03
C PRO A 348 3.82 -12.34 11.74
N GLU A 349 2.92 -13.31 11.79
CA GLU A 349 2.52 -14.15 10.67
C GLU A 349 1.03 -13.92 10.40
N LEU A 350 0.68 -13.53 9.18
CA LEU A 350 -0.68 -13.18 8.82
C LEU A 350 -1.05 -13.82 7.48
N THR A 351 -2.17 -14.55 7.44
CA THR A 351 -2.76 -15.03 6.19
C THR A 351 -3.80 -14.04 5.66
N TYR A 352 -4.07 -14.06 4.36
CA TYR A 352 -5.13 -13.21 3.79
C TYR A 352 -6.52 -13.54 4.37
N ARG A 353 -6.79 -14.80 4.72
CA ARG A 353 -8.04 -15.19 5.39
C ARG A 353 -8.23 -14.53 6.76
N GLU A 354 -7.15 -14.35 7.50
CA GLU A 354 -7.21 -13.70 8.81
C GLU A 354 -7.44 -12.20 8.74
N MET A 355 -7.34 -11.63 7.55
CA MET A 355 -7.63 -10.22 7.32
C MET A 355 -9.13 -9.89 7.38
N ASP A 356 -10.02 -10.87 7.30
CA ASP A 356 -11.45 -10.67 7.55
C ASP A 356 -11.72 -10.21 9.00
N ASN A 357 -10.78 -10.45 9.91
CA ASN A 357 -10.83 -9.91 11.27
C ASN A 357 -10.17 -8.53 11.30
N ILE A 358 -10.98 -7.49 11.54
CA ILE A 358 -10.56 -6.09 11.60
C ILE A 358 -9.41 -5.82 12.60
N ASN A 359 -9.28 -6.64 13.64
CA ASN A 359 -8.18 -6.51 14.60
C ASN A 359 -6.80 -6.81 13.99
N ASN A 360 -6.75 -7.54 12.88
CA ASN A 360 -5.51 -7.89 12.19
C ASN A 360 -5.05 -6.79 11.19
N ILE A 361 -5.85 -5.76 10.96
CA ILE A 361 -5.53 -4.69 10.02
C ILE A 361 -4.20 -4.01 10.37
N TYR A 362 -3.92 -3.79 11.65
CA TYR A 362 -2.67 -3.15 12.10
C TYR A 362 -1.44 -4.01 11.81
N SER A 363 -1.58 -5.34 11.91
CA SER A 363 -0.52 -6.28 11.52
C SER A 363 -0.25 -6.20 10.02
N PHE A 364 -1.30 -6.17 9.21
CA PHE A 364 -1.18 -6.00 7.76
C PHE A 364 -0.50 -4.67 7.40
N LEU A 365 -0.99 -3.56 7.96
CA LEU A 365 -0.46 -2.22 7.70
C LEU A 365 1.02 -2.10 8.10
N LEU A 366 1.42 -2.68 9.22
CA LEU A 366 2.82 -2.71 9.65
C LEU A 366 3.68 -3.56 8.71
N LEU A 367 3.27 -4.79 8.42
CA LEU A 367 4.06 -5.72 7.59
C LEU A 367 4.19 -5.23 6.15
N THR A 368 3.22 -4.45 5.66
CA THR A 368 3.23 -3.88 4.30
C THR A 368 3.79 -2.45 4.23
N GLY A 369 4.22 -1.87 5.37
CA GLY A 369 4.92 -0.58 5.41
C GLY A 369 4.02 0.65 5.54
N TYR A 370 2.73 0.50 5.83
CA TYR A 370 1.82 1.63 6.09
C TYR A 370 1.88 2.15 7.51
N LEU A 371 2.46 1.38 8.43
CA LEU A 371 2.78 1.79 9.79
C LEU A 371 4.22 1.42 10.12
N LYS A 372 4.80 2.11 11.11
CA LYS A 372 6.10 1.76 11.71
C LYS A 372 5.98 1.56 13.21
N VAL A 373 6.90 0.75 13.74
CA VAL A 373 7.10 0.58 15.18
C VAL A 373 7.98 1.70 15.71
N ILE A 374 7.56 2.39 16.77
CA ILE A 374 8.41 3.32 17.52
C ILE A 374 8.84 2.75 18.85
N LYS A 375 8.11 1.76 19.38
CA LYS A 375 8.45 1.09 20.63
C LYS A 375 7.88 -0.33 20.67
N ASP A 376 8.73 -1.28 21.01
CA ASP A 376 8.32 -2.64 21.39
C ASP A 376 7.94 -2.64 22.87
N ARG A 377 6.73 -3.09 23.21
CA ARG A 377 6.17 -3.17 24.55
C ARG A 377 6.25 -4.59 25.14
N GLY A 378 6.75 -5.56 24.36
CA GLY A 378 6.73 -6.97 24.71
C GLY A 378 5.41 -7.66 24.36
N GLU A 379 5.38 -8.99 24.38
CA GLU A 379 4.18 -9.82 24.11
C GLU A 379 3.47 -9.49 22.79
N ASN A 380 4.24 -9.17 21.76
CA ASN A 380 3.73 -8.72 20.45
C ASN A 380 2.89 -7.43 20.50
N GLN A 381 3.01 -6.61 21.54
CA GLN A 381 2.41 -5.29 21.59
C GLN A 381 3.42 -4.24 21.15
N TYR A 382 3.02 -3.46 20.16
CA TYR A 382 3.86 -2.44 19.56
C TYR A 382 3.17 -1.09 19.55
N GLU A 383 3.95 -0.06 19.78
CA GLU A 383 3.52 1.33 19.61
C GLU A 383 3.79 1.75 18.18
N LEU A 384 2.72 2.13 17.47
CA LEU A 384 2.70 2.32 16.03
C LEU A 384 2.38 3.77 15.68
N VAL A 385 3.02 4.27 14.60
CA VAL A 385 2.71 5.56 13.98
C VAL A 385 2.75 5.43 12.45
N ILE A 386 2.25 6.44 11.75
CA ILE A 386 2.46 6.59 10.30
C ILE A 386 3.95 6.88 10.05
N PRO A 387 4.62 6.18 9.13
CA PRO A 387 6.07 6.27 8.97
C PRO A 387 6.57 7.65 8.50
N ASN A 388 5.86 8.28 7.55
CA ASN A 388 6.32 9.49 6.88
C ASN A 388 5.16 10.22 6.18
N LYS A 389 5.47 11.35 5.55
CA LYS A 389 4.49 12.19 4.87
C LYS A 389 3.94 11.56 3.59
N GLU A 390 4.72 10.74 2.88
CA GLU A 390 4.25 9.99 1.71
C GLU A 390 3.07 9.08 2.07
N VAL A 391 3.20 8.28 3.13
CA VAL A 391 2.15 7.38 3.61
C VAL A 391 0.98 8.17 4.22
N TYR A 392 1.26 9.27 4.91
CA TYR A 392 0.22 10.17 5.41
C TYR A 392 -0.68 10.67 4.26
N GLU A 393 -0.11 11.11 3.14
CA GLU A 393 -0.88 11.56 1.98
C GLU A 393 -1.70 10.43 1.33
N ILE A 394 -1.21 9.18 1.36
CA ILE A 394 -2.00 8.01 0.91
C ILE A 394 -3.25 7.82 1.78
N TYR A 395 -3.09 7.88 3.09
CA TYR A 395 -4.24 7.78 4.00
C TYR A 395 -5.22 8.93 3.77
N LYS A 396 -4.72 10.15 3.67
CA LYS A 396 -5.55 11.34 3.41
C LYS A 396 -6.36 11.21 2.12
N GLN A 397 -5.73 10.81 1.02
CA GLN A 397 -6.42 10.58 -0.25
C GLN A 397 -7.46 9.45 -0.16
N SER A 398 -7.14 8.36 0.55
CA SER A 398 -8.06 7.23 0.75
C SER A 398 -9.31 7.64 1.55
N PHE A 399 -9.13 8.49 2.57
CA PHE A 399 -10.25 9.04 3.34
C PHE A 399 -11.08 10.03 2.51
N MET A 400 -10.44 10.88 1.70
CA MET A 400 -11.15 11.82 0.82
C MET A 400 -11.96 11.11 -0.26
N SER A 401 -11.39 10.09 -0.91
CA SER A 401 -12.12 9.27 -1.89
C SER A 401 -13.36 8.61 -1.28
N TYR A 402 -13.21 8.01 -0.09
CA TYR A 402 -14.35 7.46 0.63
C TYR A 402 -15.42 8.50 0.95
N PHE A 403 -15.00 9.71 1.31
CA PHE A 403 -15.89 10.83 1.57
C PHE A 403 -16.67 11.23 0.32
N GLU A 404 -16.01 11.38 -0.83
CA GLU A 404 -16.67 11.71 -2.10
C GLU A 404 -17.71 10.67 -2.49
N ASP A 405 -17.41 9.38 -2.40
CA ASP A 405 -18.34 8.29 -2.69
C ASP A 405 -19.53 8.28 -1.73
N TYR A 406 -19.29 8.49 -0.44
CA TYR A 406 -20.33 8.50 0.59
C TYR A 406 -21.23 9.74 0.48
N THR A 407 -20.65 10.92 0.26
CA THR A 407 -21.41 12.17 0.17
C THR A 407 -22.23 12.26 -1.09
N THR A 408 -21.74 11.73 -2.23
CA THR A 408 -22.48 11.72 -3.48
C THR A 408 -23.83 11.00 -3.33
N SER A 409 -23.88 9.92 -2.55
CA SER A 409 -25.12 9.19 -2.28
C SER A 409 -26.08 9.91 -1.34
N ARG A 410 -25.60 10.87 -0.53
CA ARG A 410 -26.37 11.58 0.52
C ARG A 410 -26.67 13.04 0.20
N LYS A 411 -26.01 13.64 -0.79
CA LYS A 411 -26.20 15.04 -1.18
C LYS A 411 -27.66 15.36 -1.54
N GLY A 412 -28.27 14.51 -2.36
CA GLY A 412 -29.67 14.67 -2.76
C GLY A 412 -30.66 14.61 -1.58
N GLU A 413 -30.45 13.66 -0.64
CA GLU A 413 -31.23 13.53 0.57
C GLU A 413 -31.08 14.76 1.47
N LEU A 414 -29.84 15.23 1.69
CA LEU A 414 -29.58 16.43 2.49
C LEU A 414 -30.25 17.67 1.89
N TYR A 415 -30.13 17.88 0.58
CA TYR A 415 -30.75 19.02 -0.08
C TYR A 415 -32.28 18.96 0.04
N GLN A 416 -32.88 17.80 -0.15
CA GLN A 416 -34.33 17.64 -0.03
C GLN A 416 -34.81 17.97 1.39
N GLU A 417 -34.12 17.46 2.42
CA GLU A 417 -34.49 17.75 3.82
C GLU A 417 -34.28 19.23 4.21
N LEU A 418 -33.27 19.89 3.60
CA LEU A 418 -33.08 21.33 3.73
C LEU A 418 -34.24 22.10 3.10
N VAL A 419 -34.73 21.71 1.92
CA VAL A 419 -35.84 22.32 1.22
C VAL A 419 -37.16 22.07 1.98
N ASP A 420 -37.36 20.86 2.50
CA ASP A 420 -38.57 20.47 3.26
C ASP A 420 -38.63 21.11 4.65
N GLY A 421 -37.51 21.63 5.13
CA GLY A 421 -37.45 22.35 6.40
C GLY A 421 -37.37 21.44 7.63
N ASP A 422 -36.96 20.18 7.49
CA ASP A 422 -36.77 19.24 8.59
C ASP A 422 -35.39 19.37 9.25
N ALA A 423 -35.24 20.36 10.12
CA ALA A 423 -33.98 20.61 10.83
C ALA A 423 -33.49 19.41 11.62
N LYS A 424 -34.35 18.51 12.11
CA LYS A 424 -33.93 17.31 12.84
C LYS A 424 -33.27 16.30 11.93
N LYS A 425 -33.84 16.05 10.75
CA LYS A 425 -33.25 15.16 9.77
C LYS A 425 -31.98 15.75 9.19
N VAL A 426 -31.95 17.04 8.85
CA VAL A 426 -30.75 17.77 8.44
C VAL A 426 -29.63 17.58 9.47
N ASN A 427 -29.95 17.78 10.76
CA ASN A 427 -28.99 17.58 11.86
C ASN A 427 -28.45 16.15 11.91
N LEU A 428 -29.30 15.15 11.77
CA LEU A 428 -28.88 13.73 11.77
C LEU A 428 -28.01 13.42 10.57
N LEU A 429 -28.39 13.86 9.36
CA LEU A 429 -27.64 13.63 8.13
C LEU A 429 -26.26 14.33 8.17
N LEU A 430 -26.21 15.60 8.57
CA LEU A 430 -24.95 16.33 8.68
C LEU A 430 -24.03 15.72 9.72
N ASN A 431 -24.52 15.31 10.88
CA ASN A 431 -23.68 14.64 11.89
C ASN A 431 -23.17 13.27 11.39
N ASP A 432 -23.98 12.50 10.65
CA ASP A 432 -23.52 11.24 10.06
C ASP A 432 -22.46 11.51 8.97
N ILE A 433 -22.65 12.51 8.13
CA ILE A 433 -21.66 12.93 7.12
C ILE A 433 -20.37 13.41 7.81
N LEU A 434 -20.45 14.34 8.79
CA LEU A 434 -19.30 14.86 9.53
C LEU A 434 -18.51 13.75 10.24
N LEU A 435 -19.21 12.82 10.89
CA LEU A 435 -18.58 11.71 11.60
C LEU A 435 -17.73 10.84 10.67
N ARG A 436 -18.16 10.73 9.42
CA ARG A 436 -17.52 9.86 8.42
C ARG A 436 -16.53 10.57 7.50
N SER A 437 -16.57 11.89 7.43
CA SER A 437 -15.97 12.66 6.34
C SER A 437 -14.85 13.60 6.73
N ILE A 438 -14.81 14.11 7.95
CA ILE A 438 -13.82 15.11 8.36
C ILE A 438 -12.87 14.58 9.44
N SER A 439 -11.66 15.16 9.48
CA SER A 439 -10.71 14.95 10.57
C SER A 439 -11.07 15.82 11.79
N TYR A 440 -10.72 15.39 13.00
CA TYR A 440 -10.84 16.22 14.22
C TYR A 440 -10.00 17.50 14.18
N PHE A 441 -9.07 17.62 13.22
CA PHE A 441 -8.15 18.75 13.08
C PHE A 441 -8.65 19.82 12.10
N ASP A 442 -9.66 19.52 11.32
CA ASP A 442 -10.34 20.48 10.46
C ASP A 442 -11.37 21.24 11.32
N ASN A 443 -10.89 22.21 12.11
CA ASN A 443 -11.67 22.87 13.16
C ASN A 443 -11.63 24.41 13.00
N GLN A 444 -11.74 24.90 11.75
CA GLN A 444 -11.85 26.32 11.45
C GLN A 444 -13.18 26.63 10.76
N GLU A 445 -13.76 27.78 11.02
CA GLU A 445 -15.02 28.24 10.41
C GLU A 445 -14.96 28.20 8.88
N SER A 446 -13.86 28.65 8.30
CA SER A 446 -13.63 28.61 6.85
C SER A 446 -13.64 27.19 6.27
N PHE A 447 -13.26 26.20 7.07
CA PHE A 447 -13.34 24.78 6.67
C PHE A 447 -14.79 24.32 6.57
N TYR A 448 -15.61 24.54 7.61
CA TYR A 448 -17.01 24.11 7.61
C TYR A 448 -17.84 24.83 6.56
N HIS A 449 -17.55 26.11 6.30
CA HIS A 449 -18.14 26.83 5.19
C HIS A 449 -17.79 26.17 3.84
N GLY A 450 -16.50 25.91 3.57
CA GLY A 450 -16.08 25.21 2.36
C GLY A 450 -16.64 23.78 2.24
N PHE A 451 -16.79 23.10 3.37
CA PHE A 451 -17.41 21.78 3.46
C PHE A 451 -18.89 21.80 3.01
N LEU A 452 -19.71 22.74 3.52
CA LEU A 452 -21.10 22.87 3.11
C LEU A 452 -21.23 23.27 1.63
N VAL A 453 -20.40 24.18 1.15
CA VAL A 453 -20.35 24.53 -0.28
C VAL A 453 -20.02 23.32 -1.14
N GLY A 454 -19.06 22.48 -0.72
CA GLY A 454 -18.70 21.23 -1.41
C GLY A 454 -19.81 20.17 -1.37
N LEU A 455 -20.56 20.06 -0.26
CA LEU A 455 -21.71 19.16 -0.16
C LEU A 455 -22.87 19.53 -1.07
N LEU A 456 -23.04 20.81 -1.32
CA LEU A 456 -24.19 21.36 -2.06
C LEU A 456 -23.82 21.78 -3.49
N ASN A 457 -22.60 21.48 -3.97
CA ASN A 457 -22.07 21.94 -5.24
C ASN A 457 -22.78 21.41 -6.49
N ASP A 458 -23.63 20.39 -6.36
CA ASP A 458 -24.50 19.91 -7.44
C ASP A 458 -25.68 20.85 -7.74
N TYR A 459 -25.87 21.88 -6.90
CA TYR A 459 -26.89 22.91 -7.01
C TYR A 459 -26.26 24.28 -7.24
N GLU A 460 -27.04 25.30 -7.59
CA GLU A 460 -26.55 26.67 -7.71
C GLU A 460 -26.27 27.26 -6.32
N VAL A 461 -25.00 27.14 -5.87
CA VAL A 461 -24.56 27.66 -4.58
C VAL A 461 -23.92 29.03 -4.73
N VAL A 462 -24.40 29.98 -3.94
CA VAL A 462 -23.84 31.32 -3.80
C VAL A 462 -23.29 31.47 -2.39
N SER A 463 -22.01 31.83 -2.25
CA SER A 463 -21.38 31.97 -0.92
C SER A 463 -20.71 33.32 -0.73
N ASN A 464 -20.63 33.78 0.52
CA ASN A 464 -19.97 35.02 0.94
C ASN A 464 -20.40 36.27 0.18
N ARG A 465 -21.67 36.39 -0.19
CA ARG A 465 -22.22 37.57 -0.89
C ARG A 465 -22.95 38.52 0.05
N GLU A 466 -22.84 39.83 -0.27
CA GLU A 466 -23.60 40.86 0.42
C GLU A 466 -25.09 40.69 0.19
N SER A 467 -25.87 40.73 1.25
CA SER A 467 -27.33 40.59 1.26
C SER A 467 -27.91 41.34 2.45
N GLY A 468 -28.98 42.13 2.21
CA GLY A 468 -29.58 42.92 3.25
C GLY A 468 -28.59 43.85 3.95
N ASN A 469 -28.48 43.76 5.27
CA ASN A 469 -27.58 44.55 6.11
C ASN A 469 -26.28 43.79 6.47
N GLY A 470 -25.85 42.80 5.67
CA GLY A 470 -24.68 41.98 5.96
C GLY A 470 -24.27 41.03 4.83
N ARG A 471 -23.60 39.97 5.19
CA ARG A 471 -23.10 38.93 4.29
C ARG A 471 -23.59 37.60 4.82
N PHE A 472 -24.27 36.80 4.01
CA PHE A 472 -24.59 35.40 4.36
C PHE A 472 -23.44 34.46 3.97
N ASP A 473 -23.38 33.33 4.66
CA ASP A 473 -22.32 32.35 4.38
C ASP A 473 -22.63 31.49 3.17
N VAL A 474 -23.77 30.79 3.14
CA VAL A 474 -24.16 29.88 2.06
C VAL A 474 -25.61 30.08 1.67
N CYS A 475 -25.87 30.19 0.37
CA CYS A 475 -27.19 30.21 -0.20
C CYS A 475 -27.30 29.23 -1.34
N VAL A 476 -28.34 28.39 -1.34
CA VAL A 476 -28.65 27.46 -2.44
C VAL A 476 -29.87 27.96 -3.16
N LEU A 477 -29.73 28.20 -4.45
CA LEU A 477 -30.81 28.69 -5.31
C LEU A 477 -31.48 27.50 -6.03
N PRO A 478 -32.81 27.43 -6.07
CA PRO A 478 -33.50 26.40 -6.83
C PRO A 478 -33.43 26.68 -8.34
N GLU A 479 -33.52 25.65 -9.16
CA GLU A 479 -33.48 25.75 -10.62
C GLU A 479 -34.69 26.53 -11.20
N ASN A 480 -35.82 26.53 -10.48
CA ASN A 480 -37.02 27.22 -10.92
C ASN A 480 -37.61 28.11 -9.81
N ILE A 481 -38.46 29.07 -10.21
CA ILE A 481 -39.04 30.06 -9.32
C ILE A 481 -40.03 29.50 -8.27
N LEU A 482 -40.59 28.30 -8.48
CA LEU A 482 -41.47 27.61 -7.55
C LEU A 482 -40.70 26.86 -6.45
N GLY A 483 -39.40 26.75 -6.60
CA GLY A 483 -38.51 26.08 -5.63
C GLY A 483 -38.26 26.92 -4.39
N THR A 484 -37.62 26.29 -3.41
CA THR A 484 -37.28 26.90 -2.11
C THR A 484 -35.82 27.36 -2.10
N VAL A 485 -35.59 28.63 -1.80
CA VAL A 485 -34.24 29.17 -1.51
C VAL A 485 -33.84 28.66 -0.12
N VAL A 486 -32.66 28.06 -0.02
CA VAL A 486 -32.06 27.62 1.25
C VAL A 486 -30.93 28.57 1.65
N LEU A 487 -31.00 29.13 2.84
CA LEU A 487 -30.02 30.06 3.37
C LEU A 487 -29.39 29.49 4.65
N ILE A 488 -28.06 29.45 4.72
CA ILE A 488 -27.37 28.87 5.86
C ILE A 488 -26.36 29.90 6.41
N GLU A 489 -26.40 30.10 7.70
CA GLU A 489 -25.39 30.83 8.47
C GLU A 489 -24.61 29.84 9.33
N CYS A 490 -23.27 29.80 9.16
CA CYS A 490 -22.36 28.90 9.82
C CYS A 490 -21.76 29.52 11.07
N LYS A 491 -21.62 28.75 12.13
CA LYS A 491 -20.90 29.16 13.33
C LYS A 491 -19.88 28.08 13.72
N HIS A 492 -18.75 28.49 14.23
CA HIS A 492 -17.76 27.60 14.81
C HIS A 492 -17.80 27.69 16.33
N SER A 493 -18.17 26.61 16.99
CA SER A 493 -18.24 26.52 18.44
C SER A 493 -16.88 26.20 19.06
N ILE A 494 -16.60 26.76 20.23
CA ILE A 494 -15.36 26.53 20.97
C ILE A 494 -15.44 25.21 21.76
N SER A 495 -16.63 24.84 22.20
CA SER A 495 -16.90 23.58 22.90
C SER A 495 -18.16 22.90 22.38
N GLU A 496 -18.39 21.63 22.79
CA GLU A 496 -19.60 20.88 22.47
C GLU A 496 -20.84 21.51 23.13
N ASP A 497 -20.66 22.10 24.31
CA ASP A 497 -21.75 22.73 25.07
C ASP A 497 -22.27 24.00 24.38
N ASP A 498 -21.46 24.67 23.59
CA ASP A 498 -21.80 25.91 22.88
C ASP A 498 -22.62 25.68 21.60
N LEU A 499 -22.63 24.43 21.05
CA LEU A 499 -23.22 24.11 19.75
C LEU A 499 -24.65 24.60 19.58
N ILE A 500 -25.52 24.39 20.59
CA ILE A 500 -26.92 24.75 20.50
C ILE A 500 -27.11 26.27 20.46
N ASP A 501 -26.38 26.99 21.28
CA ASP A 501 -26.54 28.43 21.39
C ASP A 501 -25.90 29.17 20.20
N ASP A 502 -24.79 28.70 19.68
CA ASP A 502 -24.19 29.21 18.46
C ASP A 502 -25.07 28.95 17.23
N ALA A 503 -25.72 27.79 17.13
CA ALA A 503 -26.68 27.54 16.04
C ALA A 503 -27.90 28.44 16.10
N LYS A 504 -28.41 28.71 17.31
CA LYS A 504 -29.49 29.70 17.50
C LYS A 504 -29.04 31.11 17.14
N GLU A 505 -27.82 31.48 17.47
CA GLU A 505 -27.24 32.78 17.09
C GLU A 505 -27.14 32.93 15.59
N GLY A 506 -26.67 31.89 14.85
CA GLY A 506 -26.68 31.86 13.38
C GLY A 506 -28.09 32.04 12.81
N ALA A 507 -29.07 31.32 13.34
CA ALA A 507 -30.45 31.47 12.91
C ALA A 507 -31.01 32.90 13.20
N ARG A 508 -30.69 33.48 14.35
CA ARG A 508 -31.08 34.86 14.72
C ARG A 508 -30.43 35.89 13.78
N GLN A 509 -29.17 35.71 13.40
CA GLN A 509 -28.46 36.59 12.48
C GLN A 509 -29.18 36.67 11.11
N ILE A 510 -29.72 35.56 10.59
CA ILE A 510 -30.48 35.54 9.33
C ILE A 510 -31.71 36.49 9.42
N VAL A 511 -32.43 36.47 10.56
CA VAL A 511 -33.60 37.30 10.79
C VAL A 511 -33.21 38.77 10.96
N GLU A 512 -32.25 39.08 11.86
CA GLU A 512 -31.82 40.43 12.19
C GLU A 512 -31.22 41.18 10.99
N LYS A 513 -30.44 40.46 10.17
CA LYS A 513 -29.83 41.01 8.96
C LYS A 513 -30.76 41.03 7.75
N LYS A 514 -31.96 40.48 7.87
CA LYS A 514 -32.97 40.43 6.82
C LYS A 514 -32.53 39.76 5.53
N TYR A 515 -31.70 38.74 5.65
CA TYR A 515 -31.10 38.05 4.48
C TYR A 515 -32.16 37.47 3.53
N LEU A 516 -33.26 36.93 4.05
CA LEU A 516 -34.34 36.36 3.26
C LEU A 516 -35.28 37.42 2.63
N GLU A 517 -35.21 38.69 3.08
CA GLU A 517 -35.99 39.80 2.50
C GLU A 517 -35.34 40.40 1.25
N GLU A 518 -34.20 39.94 0.83
CA GLU A 518 -33.48 40.46 -0.32
C GLU A 518 -34.30 40.39 -1.61
N HIS A 519 -34.18 41.45 -2.43
CA HIS A 519 -34.93 41.57 -3.70
C HIS A 519 -34.72 40.41 -4.66
N ARG A 520 -33.53 39.77 -4.62
CA ARG A 520 -33.19 38.60 -5.45
C ARG A 520 -34.02 37.37 -5.10
N PHE A 521 -34.41 37.20 -3.85
CA PHE A 521 -35.16 36.06 -3.38
C PHE A 521 -36.68 36.26 -3.57
N LYS A 522 -37.14 37.49 -3.75
CA LYS A 522 -38.56 37.82 -3.99
C LYS A 522 -39.16 37.21 -5.26
N LYS A 523 -38.33 36.74 -6.18
CA LYS A 523 -38.77 36.01 -7.38
C LYS A 523 -39.13 34.54 -7.11
N TYR A 524 -38.70 33.99 -5.98
CA TYR A 524 -38.98 32.60 -5.59
C TYR A 524 -40.17 32.54 -4.63
N GLU A 525 -40.93 31.46 -4.69
CA GLU A 525 -42.14 31.31 -3.85
C GLU A 525 -41.81 31.05 -2.39
N ASN A 526 -40.74 30.31 -2.11
CA ASN A 526 -40.39 29.87 -0.77
C ASN A 526 -38.90 30.15 -0.44
N ALA A 527 -38.66 30.38 0.83
CA ALA A 527 -37.33 30.49 1.37
C ALA A 527 -37.24 29.91 2.79
N VAL A 528 -36.17 29.25 3.11
CA VAL A 528 -35.90 28.66 4.43
C VAL A 528 -34.52 29.05 4.90
N GLY A 529 -34.35 29.35 6.18
CA GLY A 529 -33.07 29.71 6.79
C GLY A 529 -32.65 28.70 7.85
N TYR A 530 -31.36 28.48 7.97
CA TYR A 530 -30.75 27.62 8.98
C TYR A 530 -29.55 28.29 9.62
N GLY A 531 -29.47 28.27 10.96
CA GLY A 531 -28.24 28.45 11.70
C GLY A 531 -27.63 27.07 11.96
N ILE A 532 -26.39 26.87 11.54
CA ILE A 532 -25.67 25.61 11.73
C ILE A 532 -24.33 25.90 12.44
N SER A 533 -24.17 25.32 13.62
CA SER A 533 -22.92 25.40 14.36
C SER A 533 -22.13 24.10 14.25
N PHE A 534 -20.81 24.22 14.31
CA PHE A 534 -19.90 23.10 14.18
C PHE A 534 -18.87 23.07 15.31
N TYR A 535 -18.61 21.88 15.82
CA TYR A 535 -17.50 21.60 16.73
C TYR A 535 -16.90 20.24 16.40
N LYS A 536 -15.66 20.21 15.88
CA LYS A 536 -15.02 18.96 15.45
C LYS A 536 -15.91 18.17 14.47
N LYS A 537 -16.29 16.94 14.82
CA LYS A 537 -17.13 16.05 13.99
C LYS A 537 -18.62 16.13 14.35
N GLN A 538 -19.06 17.20 14.96
CA GLN A 538 -20.45 17.40 15.39
C GLN A 538 -20.99 18.71 14.86
N CYS A 539 -22.28 18.76 14.62
CA CYS A 539 -22.99 19.98 14.34
C CYS A 539 -24.34 20.04 15.07
N TYR A 540 -24.88 21.23 15.17
CA TYR A 540 -26.25 21.45 15.57
C TYR A 540 -26.95 22.38 14.57
N VAL A 541 -28.20 22.02 14.21
CA VAL A 541 -29.00 22.72 13.18
C VAL A 541 -30.25 23.30 13.78
N VAL A 542 -30.43 24.60 13.57
CA VAL A 542 -31.63 25.33 13.99
C VAL A 542 -32.26 25.96 12.74
N LYS A 543 -33.54 25.63 12.49
CA LYS A 543 -34.35 26.30 11.46
C LYS A 543 -34.82 27.66 11.95
N VAL A 544 -34.77 28.65 11.07
CA VAL A 544 -35.33 29.97 11.33
C VAL A 544 -36.86 29.88 11.40
N GLU A 545 -37.43 30.30 12.51
CA GLU A 545 -38.90 30.43 12.64
C GLU A 545 -39.29 31.84 12.17
N TYR A 546 -40.11 31.89 11.12
CA TYR A 546 -40.76 33.12 10.70
C TYR A 546 -42.15 33.23 11.36
N ASP A 547 -42.36 34.30 12.12
CA ASP A 547 -43.71 34.67 12.47
C ASP A 547 -44.45 35.06 11.18
N SER A 548 -45.42 34.25 10.76
CA SER A 548 -46.23 34.46 9.55
C SER A 548 -47.23 35.58 9.70
N LYS A 549 -46.86 36.67 10.42
CA LYS A 549 -47.64 37.89 10.60
C LYS A 549 -46.77 39.11 10.41
N MET A 550 -46.49 39.46 9.16
CA MET A 550 -46.30 40.82 8.70
C MET A 550 -46.79 40.95 7.26
#